data_13aca1cc37c303491d7f75f4c1d3d67b
#
_entry.id   13aca1cc37c303491d7f75f4c1d3d67b
#
_cell.length_a   1.000
_cell.length_b   1.000
_cell.length_c   1.000
_cell.angle_alpha   90.00
_cell.angle_beta   90.00
_cell.angle_gamma   90.00
#
_symmetry.space_group_name_H-M   'P 1'
#
loop_
_entity.id
_entity.type
_entity.pdbx_description
1 polymer ?
#
loop_
_entity_poly.entity_id
_entity_poly.type
_entity_poly.pdbx_seq_one_letter_code
_entity_poly.pdbx_strand_id
1 'polypeptide(L)'
;MKTLTRLIVALLVLSASLLAQAQNMAGQWQGVLQAGKDLRIVVVITSADGLKATMYSIDQTPQGIPANAITVQGTTLRMSFGGIGVRFEGTVSADGNSVAGTFTQGNNPLPMTLARTNPDTAWKIPEPPKAMAADAKAVFEVATIKPSNPAAQGKLLTIKGRQVLTINTALSDLISFSYGLHLRQVIGGPSWMESDKYDITGLPEGQGMPNINQMRDMIRALLEDRFKLTTHRETRELSAYALVVASGGPKMTKNDSNPNGLPGLLFRGLGVLPVTNATMGDFAGVMQLAVLDRPVIDKTGLQGRYDFTLTWTPDETQFASFGVRIPTSTDPNAPPVLFTAIQEQIGLKIDSVRAPVEVMVIDRVEKPSEN
;
A
#
# COMPACT_ATOMS: atom_id res chain seq x y z
N MET A 1 -16.10 36.39 42.13
CA MET A 1 -16.97 35.20 42.09
C MET A 1 -17.92 35.19 40.89
N LYS A 2 -18.74 36.21 40.64
CA LYS A 2 -19.73 36.20 39.52
C LYS A 2 -19.15 36.05 38.11
N THR A 3 -17.95 36.55 37.84
CA THR A 3 -17.27 36.44 36.56
C THR A 3 -16.70 35.03 36.30
N LEU A 4 -16.16 34.36 37.33
CA LEU A 4 -15.63 33.00 37.25
C LEU A 4 -16.76 31.99 37.01
N THR A 5 -17.88 32.16 37.69
CA THR A 5 -19.09 31.32 37.52
C THR A 5 -19.66 31.47 36.11
N ARG A 6 -19.67 32.66 35.52
CA ARG A 6 -20.12 32.89 34.13
C ARG A 6 -19.18 32.24 33.10
N LEU A 7 -17.86 32.25 33.36
CA LEU A 7 -16.90 31.57 32.48
C LEU A 7 -17.04 30.05 32.51
N ILE A 8 -17.25 29.45 33.69
CA ILE A 8 -17.45 28.00 33.86
C ILE A 8 -18.76 27.55 33.19
N VAL A 9 -19.85 28.32 33.36
CA VAL A 9 -21.13 28.03 32.71
C VAL A 9 -21.01 28.16 31.19
N ALA A 10 -20.31 29.14 30.67
CA ALA A 10 -20.08 29.30 29.23
C ALA A 10 -19.25 28.13 28.65
N LEU A 11 -18.22 27.67 29.38
CA LEU A 11 -17.43 26.47 28.99
C LEU A 11 -18.25 25.21 29.00
N LEU A 12 -19.12 25.00 29.99
CA LEU A 12 -20.01 23.82 30.09
C LEU A 12 -21.08 23.83 28.99
N VAL A 13 -21.64 24.97 28.63
CA VAL A 13 -22.62 25.09 27.54
C VAL A 13 -21.93 24.87 26.18
N LEU A 14 -20.70 25.32 26.00
CA LEU A 14 -19.94 25.09 24.77
C LEU A 14 -19.58 23.63 24.60
N SER A 15 -19.19 22.97 25.68
CA SER A 15 -18.87 21.52 25.64
C SER A 15 -20.12 20.65 25.39
N ALA A 16 -21.26 21.01 25.96
CA ALA A 16 -22.52 20.31 25.73
C ALA A 16 -23.02 20.46 24.28
N SER A 17 -22.86 21.63 23.67
CA SER A 17 -23.24 21.85 22.27
C SER A 17 -22.33 21.12 21.29
N LEU A 18 -21.05 21.02 21.57
CA LEU A 18 -20.09 20.24 20.75
C LEU A 18 -20.39 18.72 20.83
N LEU A 19 -20.72 18.21 22.01
CA LEU A 19 -21.12 16.81 22.21
C LEU A 19 -22.44 16.49 21.50
N ALA A 20 -23.42 17.39 21.54
CA ALA A 20 -24.71 17.20 20.85
C ALA A 20 -24.54 17.22 19.32
N GLN A 21 -23.68 18.09 18.77
CA GLN A 21 -23.36 18.09 17.33
C GLN A 21 -22.60 16.83 16.90
N ALA A 22 -21.66 16.37 17.72
CA ALA A 22 -20.91 15.14 17.45
C ALA A 22 -21.83 13.90 17.43
N GLN A 23 -22.76 13.80 18.39
CA GLN A 23 -23.76 12.73 18.44
C GLN A 23 -24.72 12.78 17.25
N ASN A 24 -25.05 13.95 16.77
CA ASN A 24 -25.95 14.12 15.63
C ASN A 24 -25.33 13.68 14.31
N MET A 25 -23.98 13.63 14.17
CA MET A 25 -23.32 13.17 12.93
C MET A 25 -23.07 11.66 12.90
N ALA A 26 -23.16 10.96 14.03
CA ALA A 26 -22.96 9.52 14.08
C ALA A 26 -23.99 8.76 13.23
N GLY A 27 -23.51 7.71 12.57
CA GLY A 27 -24.35 6.87 11.70
C GLY A 27 -23.67 6.58 10.36
N GLN A 28 -24.43 5.93 9.49
CA GLN A 28 -23.99 5.63 8.12
C GLN A 28 -24.54 6.69 7.16
N TRP A 29 -23.66 7.15 6.30
CA TRP A 29 -23.94 8.11 5.25
C TRP A 29 -23.54 7.52 3.91
N GLN A 30 -24.26 7.82 2.85
CA GLN A 30 -23.97 7.31 1.52
C GLN A 30 -24.19 8.35 0.43
N GLY A 31 -23.42 8.25 -0.65
CA GLY A 31 -23.52 9.12 -1.80
C GLY A 31 -22.82 8.55 -3.01
N VAL A 32 -23.16 9.06 -4.19
CA VAL A 32 -22.52 8.68 -5.45
C VAL A 32 -21.52 9.76 -5.84
N LEU A 33 -20.28 9.35 -6.08
CA LEU A 33 -19.23 10.20 -6.64
C LEU A 33 -19.10 9.95 -8.12
N GLN A 34 -19.28 10.98 -8.94
CA GLN A 34 -19.14 10.92 -10.40
C GLN A 34 -17.67 11.18 -10.79
N ALA A 35 -16.87 10.12 -10.86
CA ALA A 35 -15.45 10.18 -11.17
C ALA A 35 -15.12 9.46 -12.49
N GLY A 36 -15.72 9.91 -13.62
CA GLY A 36 -15.65 9.23 -14.90
C GLY A 36 -16.57 8.00 -14.99
N LYS A 37 -16.83 7.36 -13.89
CA LYS A 37 -17.92 6.41 -13.62
C LYS A 37 -18.52 6.70 -12.26
N ASP A 38 -19.74 6.25 -12.03
CA ASP A 38 -20.40 6.37 -10.75
C ASP A 38 -19.74 5.42 -9.73
N LEU A 39 -19.30 5.98 -8.60
CA LEU A 39 -18.73 5.24 -7.48
C LEU A 39 -19.60 5.44 -6.24
N ARG A 40 -20.08 4.35 -5.67
CA ARG A 40 -20.85 4.39 -4.42
C ARG A 40 -19.89 4.54 -3.24
N ILE A 41 -20.07 5.63 -2.51
CA ILE A 41 -19.29 5.97 -1.32
C ILE A 41 -20.18 5.80 -0.10
N VAL A 42 -19.69 5.06 0.90
CA VAL A 42 -20.29 4.95 2.22
C VAL A 42 -19.34 5.55 3.24
N VAL A 43 -19.86 6.37 4.15
CA VAL A 43 -19.09 6.93 5.27
C VAL A 43 -19.76 6.53 6.57
N VAL A 44 -19.04 5.81 7.41
CA VAL A 44 -19.50 5.46 8.77
C VAL A 44 -18.86 6.42 9.75
N ILE A 45 -19.69 7.18 10.47
CA ILE A 45 -19.24 8.14 11.50
C ILE A 45 -19.60 7.58 12.86
N THR A 46 -18.64 7.58 13.79
CA THR A 46 -18.84 7.18 15.19
C THR A 46 -18.44 8.34 16.12
N SER A 47 -19.04 8.35 17.33
CA SER A 47 -18.85 9.43 18.30
C SER A 47 -18.49 8.95 19.72
N ALA A 48 -18.28 7.65 19.94
CA ALA A 48 -18.03 7.10 21.29
C ALA A 48 -16.77 7.67 21.97
N ASP A 49 -15.67 7.86 21.20
CA ASP A 49 -14.40 8.43 21.68
C ASP A 49 -14.02 9.66 20.84
N GLY A 50 -14.92 10.59 20.67
CA GLY A 50 -14.82 11.68 19.72
C GLY A 50 -15.29 11.27 18.32
N LEU A 51 -15.39 12.25 17.41
CA LEU A 51 -15.79 11.96 16.04
C LEU A 51 -14.68 11.20 15.31
N LYS A 52 -15.04 10.03 14.78
CA LYS A 52 -14.20 9.23 13.87
C LYS A 52 -15.02 8.91 12.63
N ALA A 53 -14.38 8.87 11.47
CA ALA A 53 -15.04 8.48 10.22
C ALA A 53 -14.23 7.42 9.49
N THR A 54 -14.93 6.50 8.85
CA THR A 54 -14.35 5.52 7.91
C THR A 54 -15.12 5.59 6.60
N MET A 55 -14.40 5.79 5.50
CA MET A 55 -14.97 5.83 4.15
C MET A 55 -14.74 4.49 3.43
N TYR A 56 -15.74 4.06 2.68
CA TYR A 56 -15.71 2.88 1.82
C TYR A 56 -16.12 3.28 0.41
N SER A 57 -15.31 2.96 -0.58
CA SER A 57 -15.70 2.97 -1.99
C SER A 57 -16.14 1.55 -2.37
N ILE A 58 -17.40 1.22 -2.12
CA ILE A 58 -17.90 -0.16 -2.12
C ILE A 58 -17.89 -0.83 -3.50
N ASP A 59 -17.76 -0.06 -4.56
CA ASP A 59 -17.59 -0.56 -5.94
C ASP A 59 -16.12 -0.86 -6.30
N GLN A 60 -15.18 -0.41 -5.48
CA GLN A 60 -13.75 -0.59 -5.73
C GLN A 60 -13.09 -1.58 -4.76
N THR A 61 -13.41 -1.47 -3.47
CA THR A 61 -12.79 -2.30 -2.42
C THR A 61 -13.69 -2.37 -1.18
N PRO A 62 -13.74 -3.51 -0.50
CA PRO A 62 -14.37 -3.62 0.80
C PRO A 62 -13.55 -2.96 1.93
N GLN A 63 -12.32 -2.55 1.64
CA GLN A 63 -11.43 -1.99 2.66
C GLN A 63 -11.86 -0.59 3.05
N GLY A 64 -12.13 -0.38 4.35
CA GLY A 64 -12.40 0.94 4.91
C GLY A 64 -11.15 1.80 5.00
N ILE A 65 -11.29 3.07 4.72
CA ILE A 65 -10.24 4.08 4.80
C ILE A 65 -10.57 5.00 5.97
N PRO A 66 -9.83 4.93 7.09
CA PRO A 66 -10.09 5.80 8.23
C PRO A 66 -9.72 7.24 7.89
N ALA A 67 -10.52 8.19 8.39
CA ALA A 67 -10.20 9.60 8.31
C ALA A 67 -9.07 9.94 9.28
N ASN A 68 -8.12 10.76 8.82
CA ASN A 68 -7.07 11.33 9.67
C ASN A 68 -7.63 12.46 10.55
N ALA A 69 -8.65 13.15 10.04
CA ALA A 69 -9.37 14.18 10.79
C ALA A 69 -10.83 14.25 10.35
N ILE A 70 -11.71 14.51 11.30
CA ILE A 70 -13.11 14.88 11.08
C ILE A 70 -13.47 16.02 12.05
N THR A 71 -14.09 17.07 11.53
CA THR A 71 -14.58 18.20 12.32
C THR A 71 -15.96 18.66 11.85
N VAL A 72 -16.76 19.13 12.80
CA VAL A 72 -18.03 19.78 12.54
C VAL A 72 -18.00 21.16 13.20
N GLN A 73 -18.18 22.21 12.41
CA GLN A 73 -18.22 23.61 12.90
C GLN A 73 -19.49 24.27 12.35
N GLY A 74 -20.46 24.50 13.23
CA GLY A 74 -21.79 24.94 12.82
C GLY A 74 -22.43 23.89 11.91
N THR A 75 -22.73 24.25 10.68
CA THR A 75 -23.27 23.32 9.65
C THR A 75 -22.20 22.73 8.76
N THR A 76 -20.92 23.07 8.94
CA THR A 76 -19.85 22.60 8.04
C THR A 76 -19.20 21.35 8.59
N LEU A 77 -19.27 20.26 7.80
CA LEU A 77 -18.54 18.99 8.01
C LEU A 77 -17.27 18.99 7.17
N ARG A 78 -16.11 18.71 7.78
CA ARG A 78 -14.84 18.48 7.08
C ARG A 78 -14.28 17.13 7.47
N MET A 79 -13.82 16.38 6.47
CA MET A 79 -13.15 15.11 6.65
C MET A 79 -11.90 15.07 5.77
N SER A 80 -10.81 14.49 6.28
CA SER A 80 -9.60 14.23 5.49
C SER A 80 -9.17 12.77 5.59
N PHE A 81 -8.79 12.19 4.46
CA PHE A 81 -8.34 10.82 4.30
C PHE A 81 -6.93 10.87 3.69
N GLY A 82 -5.95 11.26 4.52
CA GLY A 82 -4.58 11.58 4.09
C GLY A 82 -3.87 10.44 3.36
N GLY A 83 -4.13 9.18 3.76
CA GLY A 83 -3.54 8.00 3.10
C GLY A 83 -3.88 7.86 1.61
N ILE A 84 -4.89 8.57 1.12
CA ILE A 84 -5.30 8.59 -0.30
C ILE A 84 -5.40 9.99 -0.88
N GLY A 85 -4.97 11.02 -0.13
CA GLY A 85 -5.00 12.42 -0.57
C GLY A 85 -6.41 12.99 -0.79
N VAL A 86 -7.41 12.47 -0.06
CA VAL A 86 -8.81 12.88 -0.21
C VAL A 86 -9.22 13.83 0.91
N ARG A 87 -10.00 14.87 0.54
CA ARG A 87 -10.72 15.75 1.47
C ARG A 87 -12.18 15.85 1.04
N PHE A 88 -13.07 15.95 2.02
CA PHE A 88 -14.46 16.28 1.83
C PHE A 88 -14.83 17.47 2.72
N GLU A 89 -15.46 18.46 2.13
CA GLU A 89 -16.04 19.59 2.86
C GLU A 89 -17.47 19.81 2.36
N GLY A 90 -18.43 19.86 3.30
CA GLY A 90 -19.82 20.01 2.93
C GLY A 90 -20.66 20.67 4.02
N THR A 91 -21.84 21.12 3.65
CA THR A 91 -22.84 21.74 4.51
C THR A 91 -23.94 20.75 4.88
N VAL A 92 -24.15 20.56 6.16
CA VAL A 92 -25.23 19.74 6.71
C VAL A 92 -26.56 20.46 6.51
N SER A 93 -27.55 19.77 6.00
CA SER A 93 -28.93 20.28 5.80
C SER A 93 -29.58 20.62 7.15
N ALA A 94 -30.61 21.47 7.11
CA ALA A 94 -31.31 21.90 8.32
C ALA A 94 -31.97 20.75 9.09
N ASP A 95 -32.38 19.69 8.40
CA ASP A 95 -32.96 18.47 8.99
C ASP A 95 -31.88 17.47 9.48
N GLY A 96 -30.60 17.74 9.22
CA GLY A 96 -29.48 16.88 9.61
C GLY A 96 -29.35 15.58 8.82
N ASN A 97 -30.07 15.42 7.70
CA ASN A 97 -30.17 14.15 6.97
C ASN A 97 -29.37 14.13 5.66
N SER A 98 -28.79 15.25 5.25
CA SER A 98 -27.90 15.31 4.10
C SER A 98 -26.72 16.24 4.32
N VAL A 99 -25.62 16.02 3.59
CA VAL A 99 -24.45 16.88 3.53
C VAL A 99 -24.09 17.09 2.06
N ALA A 100 -24.38 18.26 1.55
CA ALA A 100 -23.98 18.66 0.20
C ALA A 100 -22.59 19.29 0.25
N GLY A 101 -21.66 18.80 -0.57
CA GLY A 101 -20.27 19.25 -0.48
C GLY A 101 -19.42 18.90 -1.69
N THR A 102 -18.12 19.03 -1.48
CA THR A 102 -17.09 18.77 -2.47
C THR A 102 -16.14 17.70 -1.97
N PHE A 103 -15.99 16.67 -2.77
CA PHE A 103 -14.97 15.63 -2.62
C PHE A 103 -13.78 16.03 -3.47
N THR A 104 -12.60 16.15 -2.88
CA THR A 104 -11.38 16.56 -3.59
C THR A 104 -10.32 15.49 -3.44
N GLN A 105 -9.79 14.99 -4.57
CA GLN A 105 -8.64 14.09 -4.60
C GLN A 105 -7.53 14.75 -5.43
N GLY A 106 -6.39 15.02 -4.80
CA GLY A 106 -5.35 15.86 -5.38
C GLY A 106 -5.90 17.25 -5.70
N ASN A 107 -5.85 17.66 -6.97
CA ASN A 107 -6.37 18.95 -7.45
C ASN A 107 -7.72 18.83 -8.18
N ASN A 108 -8.43 17.70 -8.06
CA ASN A 108 -9.68 17.46 -8.76
C ASN A 108 -10.87 17.52 -7.80
N PRO A 109 -11.63 18.64 -7.74
CA PRO A 109 -12.83 18.76 -6.93
C PRO A 109 -14.04 18.18 -7.69
N LEU A 110 -14.80 17.32 -7.02
CA LEU A 110 -16.04 16.73 -7.54
C LEU A 110 -17.19 16.99 -6.56
N PRO A 111 -18.36 17.41 -7.03
CA PRO A 111 -19.52 17.56 -6.17
C PRO A 111 -19.99 16.20 -5.67
N MET A 112 -20.36 16.10 -4.39
CA MET A 112 -20.94 14.91 -3.79
C MET A 112 -21.91 15.29 -2.68
N THR A 113 -23.07 14.64 -2.68
CA THR A 113 -24.03 14.73 -1.57
C THR A 113 -24.04 13.40 -0.82
N LEU A 114 -23.80 13.45 0.49
CA LEU A 114 -23.99 12.34 1.39
C LEU A 114 -25.38 12.41 2.01
N ALA A 115 -26.15 11.34 1.91
CA ALA A 115 -27.43 11.18 2.57
C ALA A 115 -27.29 10.26 3.77
N ARG A 116 -27.91 10.61 4.90
CA ARG A 116 -28.01 9.72 6.07
C ARG A 116 -28.86 8.52 5.72
N THR A 117 -28.47 7.35 6.17
CA THR A 117 -29.20 6.12 5.91
C THR A 117 -29.86 5.59 7.17
N ASN A 118 -30.85 4.74 6.98
CA ASN A 118 -31.41 3.86 7.97
C ASN A 118 -31.18 2.39 7.55
N PRO A 119 -31.50 1.38 8.38
CA PRO A 119 -31.24 -0.02 8.05
C PRO A 119 -31.85 -0.49 6.72
N ASP A 120 -32.98 0.11 6.30
CA ASP A 120 -33.68 -0.31 5.09
C ASP A 120 -33.08 0.32 3.81
N THR A 121 -32.42 1.48 3.93
CA THR A 121 -31.87 2.23 2.79
C THR A 121 -30.35 2.15 2.70
N ALA A 122 -29.69 1.63 3.75
CA ALA A 122 -28.22 1.54 3.80
C ALA A 122 -27.67 0.57 2.77
N TRP A 123 -26.72 1.06 1.98
CA TRP A 123 -25.94 0.16 1.13
C TRP A 123 -25.10 -0.75 1.99
N LYS A 124 -25.11 -2.02 1.64
CA LYS A 124 -24.28 -3.02 2.33
C LYS A 124 -22.82 -2.77 1.99
N ILE A 125 -22.01 -2.56 3.01
CA ILE A 125 -20.55 -2.55 2.87
C ILE A 125 -20.12 -4.01 2.63
N PRO A 126 -19.42 -4.32 1.53
CA PRO A 126 -18.94 -5.67 1.28
C PRO A 126 -18.02 -6.13 2.42
N GLU A 127 -18.19 -7.36 2.86
CA GLU A 127 -17.27 -7.94 3.84
C GLU A 127 -15.87 -8.08 3.21
N PRO A 128 -14.79 -7.72 3.91
CA PRO A 128 -13.46 -8.01 3.45
C PRO A 128 -13.32 -9.52 3.17
N PRO A 129 -12.65 -9.93 2.11
CA PRO A 129 -12.36 -11.33 1.87
C PRO A 129 -11.69 -11.94 3.11
N LYS A 130 -12.15 -13.10 3.54
CA LYS A 130 -11.47 -13.81 4.63
C LYS A 130 -10.02 -14.03 4.25
N ALA A 131 -9.10 -13.73 5.16
CA ALA A 131 -7.69 -14.07 4.95
C ALA A 131 -7.51 -15.59 4.95
N MET A 132 -6.56 -16.08 4.16
CA MET A 132 -6.10 -17.46 4.24
C MET A 132 -5.50 -17.68 5.65
N ALA A 133 -5.75 -18.83 6.26
CA ALA A 133 -5.18 -19.16 7.56
C ALA A 133 -3.65 -19.07 7.51
N ALA A 134 -3.04 -18.56 8.57
CA ALA A 134 -1.59 -18.31 8.62
C ALA A 134 -0.76 -19.60 8.49
N ASP A 135 -1.31 -20.72 8.96
CA ASP A 135 -0.73 -22.07 8.94
C ASP A 135 -1.19 -22.89 7.72
N ALA A 136 -2.00 -22.32 6.82
CA ALA A 136 -2.43 -23.02 5.62
C ALA A 136 -1.23 -23.30 4.71
N LYS A 137 -1.24 -24.48 4.11
CA LYS A 137 -0.23 -24.85 3.11
C LYS A 137 -0.32 -23.91 1.91
N ALA A 138 0.70 -23.08 1.74
CA ALA A 138 0.75 -22.08 0.68
C ALA A 138 1.23 -22.71 -0.65
N VAL A 139 0.37 -23.51 -1.28
CA VAL A 139 0.59 -24.12 -2.61
C VAL A 139 -0.64 -23.88 -3.48
N PHE A 140 -0.47 -23.96 -4.79
CA PHE A 140 -1.58 -23.93 -5.72
C PHE A 140 -2.25 -25.30 -5.83
N GLU A 141 -3.57 -25.34 -5.72
CA GLU A 141 -4.39 -26.49 -6.10
C GLU A 141 -4.37 -26.67 -7.62
N VAL A 142 -4.53 -25.55 -8.32
CA VAL A 142 -4.47 -25.48 -9.79
C VAL A 142 -3.70 -24.25 -10.20
N ALA A 143 -2.79 -24.40 -11.15
CA ALA A 143 -2.11 -23.29 -11.79
C ALA A 143 -2.00 -23.52 -13.30
N THR A 144 -2.30 -22.47 -14.07
CA THR A 144 -2.07 -22.43 -15.51
C THR A 144 -0.91 -21.50 -15.82
N ILE A 145 -0.04 -21.92 -16.72
CA ILE A 145 1.10 -21.14 -17.21
C ILE A 145 0.95 -21.04 -18.73
N LYS A 146 0.88 -19.83 -19.26
CA LYS A 146 0.77 -19.57 -20.70
C LYS A 146 1.82 -18.55 -21.13
N PRO A 147 2.38 -18.69 -22.35
CA PRO A 147 3.15 -17.60 -22.94
C PRO A 147 2.30 -16.31 -22.99
N SER A 148 2.89 -15.19 -22.60
CA SER A 148 2.20 -13.90 -22.67
C SER A 148 2.04 -13.44 -24.11
N ASN A 149 1.03 -12.60 -24.34
CA ASN A 149 0.88 -11.91 -25.62
C ASN A 149 2.11 -11.01 -25.87
N PRO A 150 2.85 -11.18 -26.98
CA PRO A 150 4.04 -10.37 -27.27
C PRO A 150 3.77 -8.85 -27.36
N ALA A 151 2.52 -8.47 -27.66
CA ALA A 151 2.10 -7.07 -27.73
C ALA A 151 1.72 -6.49 -26.33
N ALA A 152 1.65 -7.32 -25.30
CA ALA A 152 1.30 -6.86 -23.94
C ALA A 152 2.38 -5.93 -23.40
N GLN A 153 1.92 -4.82 -22.81
CA GLN A 153 2.81 -3.85 -22.16
C GLN A 153 2.59 -3.86 -20.63
N GLY A 154 3.65 -3.54 -19.91
CA GLY A 154 3.64 -3.54 -18.45
C GLY A 154 3.69 -4.95 -17.87
N LYS A 155 3.85 -5.02 -16.56
CA LYS A 155 3.84 -6.28 -15.78
C LYS A 155 2.80 -6.16 -14.69
N LEU A 156 2.15 -7.27 -14.36
CA LEU A 156 1.24 -7.35 -13.23
C LEU A 156 1.57 -8.58 -12.40
N LEU A 157 1.61 -8.41 -11.10
CA LEU A 157 1.71 -9.47 -10.12
C LEU A 157 0.80 -9.09 -8.96
N THR A 158 -0.31 -9.79 -8.78
CA THR A 158 -1.39 -9.39 -7.88
C THR A 158 -2.22 -10.57 -7.37
N ILE A 159 -3.04 -10.28 -6.37
CA ILE A 159 -4.06 -11.20 -5.86
C ILE A 159 -5.42 -10.59 -6.16
N LYS A 160 -6.28 -11.35 -6.83
CA LYS A 160 -7.68 -10.99 -7.10
C LYS A 160 -8.62 -12.01 -6.46
N GLY A 161 -9.24 -11.60 -5.35
CA GLY A 161 -9.97 -12.56 -4.52
C GLY A 161 -9.03 -13.60 -3.93
N ARG A 162 -9.20 -14.87 -4.32
CA ARG A 162 -8.30 -15.98 -3.97
C ARG A 162 -7.21 -16.23 -5.02
N GLN A 163 -7.39 -15.74 -6.24
CA GLN A 163 -6.48 -16.03 -7.35
C GLN A 163 -5.22 -15.19 -7.27
N VAL A 164 -4.08 -15.84 -7.45
CA VAL A 164 -2.80 -15.20 -7.74
C VAL A 164 -2.66 -15.06 -9.26
N LEU A 165 -2.41 -13.86 -9.72
CA LEU A 165 -2.32 -13.50 -11.14
C LEU A 165 -0.97 -12.87 -11.43
N THR A 166 -0.28 -13.36 -12.45
CA THR A 166 0.85 -12.67 -13.05
C THR A 166 0.60 -12.49 -14.54
N ILE A 167 0.95 -11.34 -15.07
CA ILE A 167 0.79 -11.00 -16.49
C ILE A 167 2.10 -10.41 -17.00
N ASN A 168 2.56 -10.90 -18.15
CA ASN A 168 3.76 -10.43 -18.83
C ASN A 168 5.01 -10.43 -17.91
N THR A 169 5.16 -11.50 -17.10
CA THR A 169 6.26 -11.66 -16.14
C THR A 169 7.29 -12.65 -16.66
N ALA A 170 8.56 -12.31 -16.55
CA ALA A 170 9.68 -13.23 -16.80
C ALA A 170 9.88 -14.17 -15.61
N LEU A 171 10.56 -15.29 -15.86
CA LEU A 171 10.93 -16.20 -14.77
C LEU A 171 11.84 -15.51 -13.76
N SER A 172 12.78 -14.68 -14.21
CA SER A 172 13.63 -13.88 -13.36
C SER A 172 12.85 -12.90 -12.45
N ASP A 173 11.73 -12.33 -12.94
CA ASP A 173 10.84 -11.49 -12.13
C ASP A 173 10.17 -12.31 -11.01
N LEU A 174 9.72 -13.52 -11.34
CA LEU A 174 9.06 -14.43 -10.38
C LEU A 174 10.04 -14.90 -9.30
N ILE A 175 11.27 -15.24 -9.68
CA ILE A 175 12.35 -15.58 -8.73
C ILE A 175 12.66 -14.37 -7.83
N SER A 176 12.92 -13.22 -8.42
CA SER A 176 13.21 -11.99 -7.68
C SER A 176 12.13 -11.67 -6.65
N PHE A 177 10.87 -11.71 -7.06
CA PHE A 177 9.73 -11.46 -6.17
C PHE A 177 9.58 -12.52 -5.07
N SER A 178 9.60 -13.80 -5.45
CA SER A 178 9.31 -14.90 -4.51
C SER A 178 10.39 -15.11 -3.46
N TYR A 179 11.64 -14.85 -3.82
CA TYR A 179 12.77 -14.95 -2.89
C TYR A 179 13.18 -13.60 -2.26
N GLY A 180 12.53 -12.49 -2.65
CA GLY A 180 12.83 -11.16 -2.11
C GLY A 180 14.20 -10.63 -2.52
N LEU A 181 14.71 -11.04 -3.68
CA LEU A 181 16.04 -10.70 -4.17
C LEU A 181 15.97 -9.64 -5.28
N HIS A 182 16.96 -8.76 -5.33
CA HIS A 182 17.17 -7.93 -6.51
C HIS A 182 17.62 -8.83 -7.69
N LEU A 183 17.25 -8.47 -8.93
CA LEU A 183 17.63 -9.25 -10.12
C LEU A 183 19.14 -9.53 -10.22
N ARG A 184 19.98 -8.60 -9.80
CA ARG A 184 21.45 -8.77 -9.77
C ARG A 184 21.95 -9.78 -8.73
N GLN A 185 21.10 -10.25 -7.84
CA GLN A 185 21.41 -11.32 -6.90
C GLN A 185 21.04 -12.71 -7.43
N VAL A 186 20.41 -12.79 -8.60
CA VAL A 186 20.09 -14.04 -9.29
C VAL A 186 21.19 -14.30 -10.32
N ILE A 187 21.98 -15.34 -10.14
CA ILE A 187 23.18 -15.63 -10.91
C ILE A 187 23.01 -16.89 -11.72
N GLY A 188 23.41 -16.87 -12.98
CA GLY A 188 23.34 -18.03 -13.87
C GLY A 188 21.97 -18.22 -14.48
N GLY A 189 21.78 -19.40 -15.09
CA GLY A 189 20.58 -19.74 -15.83
C GLY A 189 20.63 -19.28 -17.31
N PRO A 190 19.73 -19.81 -18.15
CA PRO A 190 19.65 -19.49 -19.57
C PRO A 190 18.96 -18.15 -19.82
N SER A 191 19.25 -17.49 -20.93
CA SER A 191 18.74 -16.16 -21.28
C SER A 191 17.22 -16.07 -21.43
N TRP A 192 16.56 -17.19 -21.73
CA TRP A 192 15.09 -17.21 -21.83
C TRP A 192 14.40 -16.90 -20.49
N MET A 193 15.07 -17.02 -19.35
CA MET A 193 14.55 -16.62 -18.04
C MET A 193 14.19 -15.12 -17.98
N GLU A 194 14.84 -14.30 -18.76
CA GLU A 194 14.59 -12.87 -18.84
C GLU A 194 13.72 -12.47 -20.03
N SER A 195 13.86 -13.21 -21.17
CA SER A 195 13.19 -12.87 -22.42
C SER A 195 11.79 -13.44 -22.54
N ASP A 196 11.57 -14.68 -22.10
CA ASP A 196 10.27 -15.33 -22.21
C ASP A 196 9.33 -14.83 -21.12
N LYS A 197 8.14 -14.44 -21.51
CA LYS A 197 7.12 -13.88 -20.60
C LYS A 197 5.96 -14.84 -20.45
N TYR A 198 5.45 -14.94 -19.25
CA TYR A 198 4.37 -15.85 -18.89
C TYR A 198 3.22 -15.10 -18.19
N ASP A 199 2.00 -15.54 -18.50
CA ASP A 199 0.79 -15.24 -17.76
C ASP A 199 0.47 -16.46 -16.89
N ILE A 200 0.44 -16.27 -15.57
CA ILE A 200 0.17 -17.34 -14.63
C ILE A 200 -1.11 -17.00 -13.87
N THR A 201 -2.01 -17.97 -13.80
CA THR A 201 -3.19 -17.89 -12.94
C THR A 201 -3.17 -19.09 -12.00
N GLY A 202 -3.07 -18.83 -10.70
CA GLY A 202 -3.04 -19.86 -9.67
C GLY A 202 -4.19 -19.72 -8.67
N LEU A 203 -4.83 -20.83 -8.32
CA LEU A 203 -5.82 -20.91 -7.26
C LEU A 203 -5.20 -21.65 -6.07
N PRO A 204 -5.13 -21.03 -4.87
CA PRO A 204 -4.62 -21.68 -3.68
C PRO A 204 -5.45 -22.91 -3.26
N GLU A 205 -4.81 -23.94 -2.71
CA GLU A 205 -5.46 -25.09 -2.08
C GLU A 205 -6.32 -24.65 -0.87
N GLY A 206 -5.81 -23.72 -0.05
CA GLY A 206 -6.52 -23.20 1.12
C GLY A 206 -7.66 -22.24 0.82
N GLN A 207 -8.57 -22.09 1.77
CA GLN A 207 -9.65 -21.11 1.70
C GLN A 207 -9.16 -19.71 2.12
N GLY A 208 -9.77 -18.67 1.58
CA GLY A 208 -9.45 -17.28 1.90
C GLY A 208 -8.43 -16.65 0.96
N MET A 209 -8.21 -15.36 1.15
CA MET A 209 -7.28 -14.57 0.34
C MET A 209 -5.86 -14.73 0.90
N PRO A 210 -4.90 -15.21 0.09
CA PRO A 210 -3.51 -15.34 0.54
C PRO A 210 -2.90 -13.96 0.80
N ASN A 211 -2.00 -13.87 1.77
CA ASN A 211 -1.16 -12.71 1.97
C ASN A 211 0.08 -12.76 1.07
N ILE A 212 0.87 -11.68 1.09
CA ILE A 212 2.05 -11.55 0.23
C ILE A 212 3.11 -12.65 0.47
N ASN A 213 3.28 -13.12 1.71
CA ASN A 213 4.24 -14.18 2.03
C ASN A 213 3.73 -15.52 1.53
N GLN A 214 2.45 -15.82 1.72
CA GLN A 214 1.82 -17.02 1.17
C GLN A 214 1.85 -17.01 -0.37
N MET A 215 1.67 -15.86 -1.01
CA MET A 215 1.84 -15.73 -2.46
C MET A 215 3.28 -16.04 -2.90
N ARG A 216 4.28 -15.55 -2.16
CA ARG A 216 5.69 -15.87 -2.43
C ARG A 216 5.98 -17.36 -2.29
N ASP A 217 5.45 -18.01 -1.25
CA ASP A 217 5.61 -19.43 -1.03
C ASP A 217 4.96 -20.26 -2.16
N MET A 218 3.75 -19.92 -2.57
CA MET A 218 3.07 -20.57 -3.69
C MET A 218 3.83 -20.42 -5.00
N ILE A 219 4.39 -19.25 -5.29
CA ILE A 219 5.22 -19.04 -6.48
C ILE A 219 6.49 -19.87 -6.39
N ARG A 220 7.19 -19.94 -5.24
CA ARG A 220 8.37 -20.79 -5.06
C ARG A 220 8.05 -22.26 -5.37
N ALA A 221 6.98 -22.79 -4.78
CA ALA A 221 6.55 -24.16 -5.04
C ALA A 221 6.24 -24.40 -6.53
N LEU A 222 5.61 -23.43 -7.21
CA LEU A 222 5.35 -23.49 -8.65
C LEU A 222 6.66 -23.51 -9.47
N LEU A 223 7.64 -22.69 -9.10
CA LEU A 223 8.93 -22.62 -9.78
C LEU A 223 9.69 -23.95 -9.65
N GLU A 224 9.70 -24.53 -8.46
CA GLU A 224 10.31 -25.82 -8.20
C GLU A 224 9.60 -26.96 -8.97
N ASP A 225 8.28 -26.98 -8.96
CA ASP A 225 7.51 -28.05 -9.62
C ASP A 225 7.49 -27.91 -11.14
N ARG A 226 7.11 -26.72 -11.67
CA ARG A 226 6.79 -26.56 -13.08
C ARG A 226 8.00 -26.13 -13.92
N PHE A 227 8.96 -25.40 -13.34
CA PHE A 227 10.18 -24.97 -14.00
C PHE A 227 11.41 -25.78 -13.56
N LYS A 228 11.23 -26.76 -12.67
CA LYS A 228 12.32 -27.60 -12.13
C LYS A 228 13.46 -26.78 -11.54
N LEU A 229 13.13 -25.62 -10.97
CA LEU A 229 14.10 -24.71 -10.41
C LEU A 229 14.82 -25.34 -9.22
N THR A 230 16.13 -25.46 -9.31
CA THR A 230 17.00 -25.79 -8.17
C THR A 230 18.08 -24.72 -8.04
N THR A 231 18.40 -24.35 -6.81
CA THR A 231 19.30 -23.23 -6.51
C THR A 231 20.10 -23.49 -5.26
N HIS A 232 21.24 -22.82 -5.14
CA HIS A 232 21.97 -22.71 -3.88
C HIS A 232 22.31 -21.24 -3.57
N ARG A 233 22.78 -20.99 -2.37
CA ARG A 233 23.19 -19.66 -1.90
C ARG A 233 24.69 -19.55 -1.85
N GLU A 234 25.19 -18.39 -2.32
CA GLU A 234 26.59 -18.00 -2.20
C GLU A 234 26.66 -16.56 -1.71
N THR A 235 27.84 -16.15 -1.22
CA THR A 235 28.14 -14.76 -0.94
C THR A 235 29.09 -14.23 -2.01
N ARG A 236 28.75 -13.11 -2.65
CA ARG A 236 29.59 -12.45 -3.66
C ARG A 236 29.70 -10.96 -3.41
N GLU A 237 30.84 -10.40 -3.79
CA GLU A 237 31.07 -8.95 -3.77
C GLU A 237 30.27 -8.28 -4.89
N LEU A 238 29.21 -7.54 -4.53
CA LEU A 238 28.37 -6.81 -5.49
C LEU A 238 28.41 -5.30 -5.22
N SER A 239 28.14 -4.53 -6.27
CA SER A 239 27.74 -3.14 -6.12
C SER A 239 26.32 -3.12 -5.54
N ALA A 240 26.17 -2.49 -4.39
CA ALA A 240 24.93 -2.44 -3.61
C ALA A 240 24.72 -1.05 -3.02
N TYR A 241 23.57 -0.85 -2.42
CA TYR A 241 23.31 0.29 -1.56
C TYR A 241 23.29 -0.13 -0.10
N ALA A 242 23.88 0.66 0.79
CA ALA A 242 23.75 0.52 2.23
C ALA A 242 22.76 1.57 2.74
N LEU A 243 21.68 1.10 3.36
CA LEU A 243 20.77 1.95 4.11
C LEU A 243 21.36 2.16 5.51
N VAL A 244 21.63 3.39 5.89
CA VAL A 244 22.26 3.77 7.16
C VAL A 244 21.51 4.92 7.83
N VAL A 245 21.70 5.12 9.12
CA VAL A 245 21.14 6.29 9.83
C VAL A 245 21.96 7.54 9.47
N ALA A 246 21.26 8.62 9.08
CA ALA A 246 21.89 9.91 8.80
C ALA A 246 22.34 10.59 10.10
N SER A 247 23.22 11.59 10.02
CA SER A 247 23.80 12.29 11.17
C SER A 247 22.75 12.91 12.11
N GLY A 248 21.56 13.25 11.61
CA GLY A 248 20.43 13.78 12.40
C GLY A 248 19.61 12.73 13.14
N GLY A 249 19.90 11.44 12.99
CA GLY A 249 19.12 10.34 13.56
C GLY A 249 17.83 10.05 12.80
N PRO A 250 17.14 8.93 13.16
CA PRO A 250 15.88 8.53 12.52
C PRO A 250 14.75 9.50 12.88
N LYS A 251 13.88 9.77 11.90
CA LYS A 251 12.71 10.67 12.02
C LYS A 251 11.39 9.92 11.87
N MET A 252 11.42 8.62 12.00
CA MET A 252 10.26 7.73 11.85
C MET A 252 9.59 7.48 13.20
N THR A 253 8.31 7.16 13.19
CA THR A 253 7.57 6.77 14.39
C THR A 253 7.73 5.28 14.64
N LYS A 254 8.23 4.91 15.84
CA LYS A 254 8.31 3.51 16.24
C LYS A 254 6.91 2.94 16.47
N ASN A 255 6.64 1.74 15.94
CA ASN A 255 5.36 1.07 16.06
C ASN A 255 5.50 -0.25 16.83
N ASP A 256 5.07 -0.24 18.08
CA ASP A 256 5.09 -1.42 18.95
C ASP A 256 3.69 -2.06 19.08
N SER A 257 2.67 -1.55 18.35
CA SER A 257 1.27 -1.96 18.51
C SER A 257 0.96 -3.34 17.95
N ASN A 258 1.70 -3.79 16.92
CA ASN A 258 1.49 -5.08 16.28
C ASN A 258 2.82 -5.73 15.84
N PRO A 259 3.64 -6.21 16.79
CA PRO A 259 4.98 -6.72 16.47
C PRO A 259 4.97 -7.96 15.55
N ASN A 260 3.87 -8.72 15.53
CA ASN A 260 3.71 -9.92 14.70
C ASN A 260 2.87 -9.66 13.44
N GLY A 261 2.38 -8.43 13.23
CA GLY A 261 1.60 -8.07 12.07
C GLY A 261 2.41 -7.98 10.79
N LEU A 262 1.74 -8.15 9.67
CA LEU A 262 2.37 -7.95 8.37
C LEU A 262 2.73 -6.47 8.16
N PRO A 263 3.86 -6.18 7.54
CA PRO A 263 4.22 -4.82 7.17
C PRO A 263 3.34 -4.32 6.02
N GLY A 264 2.96 -3.05 6.08
CA GLY A 264 2.27 -2.35 4.99
C GLY A 264 3.24 -1.46 4.23
N LEU A 265 3.60 -1.85 3.00
CA LEU A 265 4.46 -1.08 2.11
C LEU A 265 3.84 -1.10 0.71
N LEU A 266 2.81 -0.30 0.51
CA LEU A 266 2.10 -0.25 -0.76
C LEU A 266 2.17 1.16 -1.35
N PHE A 267 2.77 1.27 -2.53
CA PHE A 267 2.81 2.54 -3.28
C PHE A 267 1.39 3.07 -3.56
N ARG A 268 1.17 4.33 -3.26
CA ARG A 268 -0.08 5.06 -3.58
C ARG A 268 0.02 5.82 -4.90
N GLY A 269 1.18 5.82 -5.49
CA GLY A 269 1.55 6.44 -6.75
C GLY A 269 3.06 6.37 -6.89
N LEU A 270 3.59 6.73 -8.04
CA LEU A 270 5.03 6.83 -8.26
C LEU A 270 5.60 7.91 -7.33
N GLY A 271 6.56 7.51 -6.50
CA GLY A 271 7.17 8.43 -5.54
C GLY A 271 6.36 8.68 -4.26
N VAL A 272 5.32 7.88 -3.97
CA VAL A 272 4.57 7.97 -2.69
C VAL A 272 4.46 6.60 -2.05
N LEU A 273 5.19 6.39 -0.95
CA LEU A 273 5.24 5.13 -0.20
C LEU A 273 4.86 5.35 1.26
N PRO A 274 3.59 5.13 1.66
CA PRO A 274 3.24 4.94 3.05
C PRO A 274 3.82 3.61 3.54
N VAL A 275 4.44 3.65 4.71
CA VAL A 275 5.03 2.50 5.39
C VAL A 275 4.39 2.38 6.76
N THR A 276 3.86 1.21 7.08
CA THR A 276 3.24 0.92 8.37
C THR A 276 3.73 -0.42 8.90
N ASN A 277 4.04 -0.46 10.19
CA ASN A 277 4.45 -1.68 10.88
C ASN A 277 5.61 -2.44 10.20
N ALA A 278 6.57 -1.73 9.59
CA ALA A 278 7.66 -2.33 8.82
C ALA A 278 9.01 -2.24 9.53
N THR A 279 9.82 -3.28 9.39
CA THR A 279 11.25 -3.25 9.75
C THR A 279 12.05 -2.49 8.69
N MET A 280 13.28 -2.11 9.01
CA MET A 280 14.18 -1.51 8.00
C MET A 280 14.56 -2.52 6.91
N GLY A 281 14.61 -3.81 7.24
CA GLY A 281 14.77 -4.87 6.25
C GLY A 281 13.60 -4.97 5.27
N ASP A 282 12.35 -4.82 5.75
CA ASP A 282 11.17 -4.76 4.88
C ASP A 282 11.23 -3.55 3.93
N PHE A 283 11.60 -2.38 4.45
CA PHE A 283 11.77 -1.17 3.66
C PHE A 283 12.88 -1.32 2.62
N ALA A 284 14.07 -1.80 3.02
CA ALA A 284 15.18 -2.08 2.11
C ALA A 284 14.75 -3.07 0.99
N GLY A 285 14.00 -4.11 1.36
CA GLY A 285 13.45 -5.09 0.42
C GLY A 285 12.53 -4.49 -0.63
N VAL A 286 11.62 -3.59 -0.24
CA VAL A 286 10.75 -2.89 -1.21
C VAL A 286 11.56 -1.94 -2.09
N MET A 287 12.53 -1.22 -1.53
CA MET A 287 13.37 -0.31 -2.29
C MET A 287 14.20 -1.03 -3.36
N GLN A 288 14.79 -2.19 -3.03
CA GLN A 288 15.56 -2.98 -4.02
C GLN A 288 14.70 -3.67 -5.08
N LEU A 289 13.49 -4.10 -4.71
CA LEU A 289 12.61 -4.81 -5.65
C LEU A 289 11.89 -3.88 -6.62
N ALA A 290 11.53 -2.69 -6.15
CA ALA A 290 10.62 -1.82 -6.89
C ALA A 290 11.29 -0.55 -7.42
N VAL A 291 12.25 0.02 -6.70
CA VAL A 291 12.70 1.39 -6.94
C VAL A 291 14.13 1.45 -7.45
N LEU A 292 15.06 0.79 -6.75
CA LEU A 292 16.50 0.95 -6.98
C LEU A 292 17.07 -0.09 -7.96
N ASP A 293 18.18 0.24 -8.59
CA ASP A 293 18.84 -0.57 -9.62
C ASP A 293 19.85 -1.59 -9.04
N ARG A 294 19.97 -1.68 -7.71
CA ARG A 294 20.93 -2.53 -7.01
C ARG A 294 20.34 -3.08 -5.72
N PRO A 295 20.91 -4.19 -5.18
CA PRO A 295 20.57 -4.67 -3.86
C PRO A 295 20.71 -3.60 -2.79
N VAL A 296 19.81 -3.63 -1.80
CA VAL A 296 19.84 -2.71 -0.65
C VAL A 296 20.10 -3.51 0.63
N ILE A 297 21.18 -3.17 1.32
CA ILE A 297 21.58 -3.81 2.58
C ILE A 297 21.16 -2.90 3.73
N ASP A 298 20.38 -3.41 4.66
CA ASP A 298 20.08 -2.71 5.90
C ASP A 298 21.33 -2.72 6.82
N LYS A 299 21.92 -1.55 7.00
CA LYS A 299 23.03 -1.27 7.93
C LYS A 299 22.62 -0.18 8.92
N THR A 300 21.33 0.04 9.14
CA THR A 300 20.84 1.05 10.09
C THR A 300 21.07 0.65 11.54
N GLY A 301 21.10 -0.63 11.83
CA GLY A 301 21.13 -1.14 13.23
C GLY A 301 19.83 -0.90 14.00
N LEU A 302 18.79 -0.33 13.34
CA LEU A 302 17.51 -0.04 13.96
C LEU A 302 16.68 -1.30 14.15
N GLN A 303 16.29 -1.55 15.39
CA GLN A 303 15.47 -2.70 15.75
C GLN A 303 14.01 -2.29 15.91
N GLY A 304 13.10 -3.23 15.63
CA GLY A 304 11.65 -3.01 15.75
C GLY A 304 11.00 -2.58 14.44
N ARG A 305 9.80 -2.01 14.55
CA ARG A 305 8.95 -1.63 13.42
C ARG A 305 8.66 -0.15 13.45
N TYR A 306 8.40 0.41 12.29
CA TYR A 306 8.28 1.85 12.10
C TYR A 306 7.12 2.18 11.16
N ASP A 307 6.51 3.35 11.43
CA ASP A 307 5.51 3.99 10.57
C ASP A 307 6.08 5.30 10.04
N PHE A 308 5.95 5.52 8.73
CA PHE A 308 6.30 6.77 8.06
C PHE A 308 5.67 6.85 6.68
N THR A 309 5.73 8.00 6.05
CA THR A 309 5.42 8.14 4.62
C THR A 309 6.62 8.78 3.95
N LEU A 310 7.09 8.17 2.88
CA LEU A 310 8.15 8.71 2.04
C LEU A 310 7.54 9.24 0.75
N THR A 311 7.83 10.51 0.44
CA THR A 311 7.33 11.16 -0.79
C THR A 311 8.51 11.79 -1.53
N TRP A 312 8.68 11.43 -2.80
CA TRP A 312 9.78 11.94 -3.60
C TRP A 312 9.38 12.12 -5.07
N THR A 313 10.17 12.88 -5.82
CA THR A 313 10.08 12.93 -7.27
C THR A 313 10.95 11.83 -7.86
N PRO A 314 10.36 10.81 -8.50
CA PRO A 314 11.13 9.74 -9.12
C PRO A 314 11.88 10.23 -10.36
N ASP A 315 13.03 9.61 -10.63
CA ASP A 315 13.78 9.79 -11.87
C ASP A 315 13.63 8.58 -12.83
N GLU A 316 14.15 8.71 -14.01
CA GLU A 316 14.03 7.72 -15.10
C GLU A 316 14.69 6.36 -14.79
N THR A 317 15.56 6.28 -13.79
CA THR A 317 16.24 5.04 -13.39
C THR A 317 15.40 4.18 -12.44
N GLN A 318 14.38 4.77 -11.85
CA GLN A 318 13.55 4.14 -10.82
C GLN A 318 12.35 3.43 -11.43
N PHE A 319 11.82 2.44 -10.74
CA PHE A 319 10.69 1.62 -11.17
C PHE A 319 10.88 0.89 -12.52
N ALA A 320 12.12 0.77 -13.02
CA ALA A 320 12.42 0.11 -14.28
C ALA A 320 11.97 -1.37 -14.30
N SER A 321 12.00 -2.04 -13.15
CA SER A 321 11.50 -3.42 -12.98
C SER A 321 10.02 -3.57 -13.33
N PHE A 322 9.22 -2.51 -13.25
CA PHE A 322 7.80 -2.50 -13.65
C PHE A 322 7.57 -2.04 -15.10
N GLY A 323 8.61 -1.71 -15.83
CA GLY A 323 8.48 -1.19 -17.21
C GLY A 323 7.85 0.22 -17.28
N VAL A 324 7.88 0.96 -16.18
CA VAL A 324 7.32 2.31 -16.11
C VAL A 324 8.34 3.30 -16.65
N ARG A 325 7.90 4.18 -17.55
CA ARG A 325 8.68 5.35 -17.97
C ARG A 325 8.27 6.55 -17.15
N ILE A 326 9.22 7.15 -16.46
CA ILE A 326 8.98 8.32 -15.62
C ILE A 326 9.42 9.55 -16.39
N PRO A 327 8.51 10.49 -16.70
CA PRO A 327 8.89 11.76 -17.29
C PRO A 327 9.63 12.62 -16.25
N THR A 328 10.60 13.39 -16.70
CA THR A 328 11.25 14.40 -15.84
C THR A 328 10.24 15.40 -15.34
N SER A 329 10.16 15.60 -14.04
CA SER A 329 9.28 16.60 -13.46
C SER A 329 9.84 18.00 -13.70
N THR A 330 8.98 18.92 -14.13
CA THR A 330 9.28 20.36 -14.28
C THR A 330 8.55 21.20 -13.23
N ASP A 331 7.85 20.56 -12.29
CA ASP A 331 7.13 21.27 -11.21
C ASP A 331 8.14 21.82 -10.18
N PRO A 332 8.23 23.14 -9.99
CA PRO A 332 9.13 23.76 -9.00
C PRO A 332 8.75 23.41 -7.55
N ASN A 333 7.52 22.95 -7.30
CA ASN A 333 7.04 22.51 -6.00
C ASN A 333 7.06 20.98 -5.82
N ALA A 334 7.70 20.26 -6.74
CA ALA A 334 7.80 18.82 -6.63
C ALA A 334 8.55 18.42 -5.35
N PRO A 335 8.20 17.28 -4.73
CA PRO A 335 9.00 16.72 -3.64
C PRO A 335 10.46 16.53 -4.03
N PRO A 336 11.40 16.50 -3.07
CA PRO A 336 12.80 16.28 -3.36
C PRO A 336 13.03 14.91 -4.04
N VAL A 337 14.18 14.75 -4.69
CA VAL A 337 14.59 13.45 -5.27
C VAL A 337 14.81 12.41 -4.16
N LEU A 338 14.73 11.13 -4.51
CA LEU A 338 14.69 10.02 -3.57
C LEU A 338 15.73 10.07 -2.43
N PHE A 339 17.00 10.24 -2.76
CA PHE A 339 18.08 10.22 -1.76
C PHE A 339 17.95 11.37 -0.76
N THR A 340 17.58 12.55 -1.24
CA THR A 340 17.28 13.73 -0.41
C THR A 340 16.03 13.49 0.45
N ALA A 341 14.95 12.97 -0.15
CA ALA A 341 13.71 12.66 0.56
C ALA A 341 13.94 11.68 1.73
N ILE A 342 14.70 10.61 1.51
CA ILE A 342 15.06 9.64 2.55
C ILE A 342 15.78 10.33 3.71
N GLN A 343 16.72 11.22 3.42
CA GLN A 343 17.46 11.92 4.47
C GLN A 343 16.62 12.96 5.20
N GLU A 344 15.85 13.73 4.49
CA GLU A 344 15.07 14.82 5.09
C GLU A 344 13.84 14.33 5.84
N GLN A 345 13.11 13.38 5.27
CA GLN A 345 11.82 12.94 5.79
C GLN A 345 11.93 11.85 6.84
N ILE A 346 12.85 10.88 6.67
CA ILE A 346 12.94 9.71 7.55
C ILE A 346 14.27 9.59 8.30
N GLY A 347 15.24 10.49 8.04
CA GLY A 347 16.50 10.55 8.77
C GLY A 347 17.44 9.37 8.51
N LEU A 348 17.29 8.74 7.35
CA LEU A 348 18.17 7.68 6.86
C LEU A 348 18.99 8.21 5.66
N LYS A 349 19.99 7.44 5.25
CA LYS A 349 20.83 7.75 4.09
C LYS A 349 21.09 6.48 3.30
N ILE A 350 21.21 6.59 1.99
CA ILE A 350 21.61 5.50 1.11
C ILE A 350 22.99 5.80 0.56
N ASP A 351 23.95 4.94 0.87
CA ASP A 351 25.32 5.03 0.38
C ASP A 351 25.59 3.94 -0.67
N SER A 352 26.24 4.30 -1.77
CA SER A 352 26.72 3.33 -2.76
C SER A 352 27.95 2.62 -2.20
N VAL A 353 27.90 1.29 -2.15
CA VAL A 353 28.95 0.47 -1.56
C VAL A 353 29.29 -0.72 -2.46
N ARG A 354 30.49 -1.27 -2.25
CA ARG A 354 30.82 -2.62 -2.69
C ARG A 354 30.88 -3.49 -1.43
N ALA A 355 30.09 -4.57 -1.39
CA ALA A 355 29.90 -5.34 -0.18
C ALA A 355 29.59 -6.81 -0.50
N PRO A 356 29.90 -7.72 0.43
CA PRO A 356 29.42 -9.10 0.36
C PRO A 356 27.90 -9.14 0.46
N VAL A 357 27.27 -9.70 -0.57
CA VAL A 357 25.82 -9.85 -0.68
C VAL A 357 25.51 -11.31 -0.96
N GLU A 358 24.48 -11.83 -0.29
CA GLU A 358 23.99 -13.17 -0.59
C GLU A 358 23.36 -13.18 -1.99
N VAL A 359 23.77 -14.13 -2.81
CA VAL A 359 23.24 -14.36 -4.16
C VAL A 359 22.61 -15.76 -4.25
N MET A 360 21.66 -15.90 -5.14
CA MET A 360 21.07 -17.16 -5.51
C MET A 360 21.67 -17.60 -6.84
N VAL A 361 22.30 -18.77 -6.86
CA VAL A 361 22.86 -19.38 -8.07
C VAL A 361 21.87 -20.41 -8.59
N ILE A 362 21.56 -20.32 -9.87
CA ILE A 362 20.66 -21.27 -10.55
C ILE A 362 21.47 -22.52 -10.94
N ASP A 363 21.14 -23.66 -10.33
CA ASP A 363 21.76 -24.96 -10.65
C ASP A 363 21.06 -25.64 -11.81
N ARG A 364 19.73 -25.56 -11.84
CA ARG A 364 18.88 -26.13 -12.87
C ARG A 364 17.61 -25.34 -13.04
N VAL A 365 17.18 -25.17 -14.29
CA VAL A 365 15.87 -24.60 -14.63
C VAL A 365 15.46 -25.11 -16.02
N GLU A 366 14.16 -25.39 -16.18
CA GLU A 366 13.58 -25.89 -17.43
C GLU A 366 12.38 -25.01 -17.82
N LYS A 367 12.10 -24.92 -19.13
CA LYS A 367 10.84 -24.29 -19.58
C LYS A 367 9.66 -25.15 -19.12
N PRO A 368 8.54 -24.52 -18.72
CA PRO A 368 7.38 -25.27 -18.28
C PRO A 368 6.80 -26.07 -19.46
N SER A 369 6.27 -27.23 -19.18
CA SER A 369 5.44 -27.96 -20.17
C SER A 369 4.17 -27.13 -20.43
N GLU A 370 3.69 -27.13 -21.67
CA GLU A 370 2.38 -26.57 -21.99
C GLU A 370 1.29 -27.27 -21.16
N ASN A 371 0.29 -26.50 -20.69
CA ASN A 371 -0.84 -27.04 -19.92
C ASN A 371 -1.91 -27.61 -20.82
#